data_586bd19ac4aa6b2f1ad45af637fd6b92
#
_entry.id   586bd19ac4aa6b2f1ad45af637fd6b92
#
_cell.length_a   1.000
_cell.length_b   1.000
_cell.length_c   1.000
_cell.angle_alpha   90.00
_cell.angle_beta   90.00
_cell.angle_gamma   90.00
#
_symmetry.space_group_name_H-M   'P 1'
#
loop_
_entity.id
_entity.type
_entity.pdbx_description
1 polymer ?
#
loop_
_entity_poly.entity_id
_entity_poly.type
_entity_poly.pdbx_seq_one_letter_code
_entity_poly.pdbx_strand_id
1 'polypeptide(L)'
;MRRLILYADGAARGNPGPAGIGVVIEDERGRVLREVSQFIGRKTNNQAEYMALIQGLEAAAEVQADAILVRLDSELLVHQLKGEYKVKSPLLKPLKNRAQVLLARYKVVGIEHVERQYNRAADRLANRAIDTASADELAESTRDNQQQLSLWDQ
;
A
#
# COMPACT_ATOMS: atom_id res chain seq x y z
N MET A 1 7.72 -11.91 22.62
CA MET A 1 6.77 -11.45 21.58
C MET A 1 7.53 -10.85 20.41
N ARG A 2 7.37 -11.42 19.23
CA ARG A 2 8.02 -10.89 18.03
C ARG A 2 7.18 -9.75 17.45
N ARG A 3 7.83 -8.65 17.13
CA ARG A 3 7.21 -7.46 16.52
C ARG A 3 7.80 -7.18 15.16
N LEU A 4 6.96 -6.78 14.24
CA LEU A 4 7.37 -6.29 12.93
C LEU A 4 7.02 -4.81 12.80
N ILE A 5 7.84 -4.08 12.07
CA ILE A 5 7.55 -2.70 11.68
C ILE A 5 7.41 -2.71 10.17
N LEU A 6 6.25 -2.25 9.70
CA LEU A 6 5.93 -2.22 8.27
C LEU A 6 5.82 -0.78 7.80
N TYR A 7 6.65 -0.43 6.83
CA TYR A 7 6.56 0.84 6.10
C TYR A 7 5.97 0.55 4.73
N ALA A 8 4.94 1.29 4.36
CA ALA A 8 4.30 1.11 3.05
C ALA A 8 4.05 2.48 2.43
N ASP A 9 4.20 2.55 1.12
CA ASP A 9 3.91 3.72 0.33
C ASP A 9 3.41 3.33 -1.05
N GLY A 10 2.42 4.05 -1.54
CA GLY A 10 1.92 3.90 -2.89
C GLY A 10 2.03 5.23 -3.61
N ALA A 11 2.44 5.19 -4.86
CA ALA A 11 2.59 6.38 -5.69
C ALA A 11 1.88 6.18 -7.02
N ALA A 12 1.19 7.22 -7.50
CA ALA A 12 0.60 7.26 -8.82
C ALA A 12 1.08 8.51 -9.56
N ARG A 13 1.53 8.35 -10.78
CA ARG A 13 1.95 9.48 -11.62
C ARG A 13 0.78 9.95 -12.46
N GLY A 14 -0.05 10.79 -11.85
CA GLY A 14 -1.38 11.16 -12.26
C GLY A 14 -2.39 10.50 -11.33
N ASN A 15 -3.59 11.07 -11.22
CA ASN A 15 -4.60 10.57 -10.27
C ASN A 15 -5.94 10.38 -10.97
N PRO A 16 -6.17 9.22 -11.65
CA PRO A 16 -5.31 8.04 -11.70
C PRO A 16 -4.15 8.16 -12.69
N GLY A 17 -3.19 7.27 -12.53
CA GLY A 17 -2.04 7.17 -13.41
C GLY A 17 -1.25 5.89 -13.14
N PRO A 18 -0.15 5.68 -13.89
CA PRO A 18 0.75 4.55 -13.62
C PRO A 18 1.17 4.58 -12.16
N ALA A 19 1.02 3.46 -11.47
CA ALA A 19 1.19 3.40 -10.04
C ALA A 19 2.11 2.26 -9.61
N GLY A 20 2.81 2.49 -8.50
CA GLY A 20 3.70 1.50 -7.91
C GLY A 20 3.54 1.48 -6.40
N ILE A 21 3.97 0.39 -5.81
CA ILE A 21 3.98 0.24 -4.37
C ILE A 21 5.38 -0.08 -3.87
N GLY A 22 5.66 0.38 -2.67
CA GLY A 22 6.89 0.09 -1.97
C GLY A 22 6.60 -0.32 -0.54
N VAL A 23 7.30 -1.34 -0.07
CA VAL A 23 7.13 -1.86 1.28
C VAL A 23 8.50 -2.21 1.84
N VAL A 24 8.72 -1.86 3.10
CA VAL A 24 9.87 -2.31 3.88
C VAL A 24 9.36 -2.88 5.18
N ILE A 25 9.76 -4.11 5.49
CA ILE A 25 9.42 -4.78 6.75
C ILE A 25 10.70 -4.98 7.53
N GLU A 26 10.73 -4.45 8.74
CA GLU A 26 11.88 -4.52 9.64
C GLU A 26 11.51 -5.31 10.90
N ASP A 27 12.53 -5.88 11.55
CA ASP A 27 12.40 -6.40 12.91
C ASP A 27 12.58 -5.25 13.94
N GLU A 28 12.50 -5.57 15.22
CA GLU A 28 12.62 -4.59 16.31
C GLU A 28 14.00 -3.91 16.36
N ARG A 29 15.01 -4.52 15.75
CA ARG A 29 16.37 -3.97 15.70
C ARG A 29 16.63 -3.13 14.46
N GLY A 30 15.59 -2.94 13.62
CA GLY A 30 15.73 -2.18 12.38
C GLY A 30 16.33 -2.97 11.23
N ARG A 31 16.48 -4.29 11.37
CA ARG A 31 16.97 -5.13 10.26
C ARG A 31 15.85 -5.37 9.26
N VAL A 32 16.15 -5.16 8.00
CA VAL A 32 15.17 -5.37 6.91
C VAL A 32 15.00 -6.86 6.68
N LEU A 33 13.77 -7.33 6.82
CA LEU A 33 13.40 -8.73 6.60
C LEU A 33 12.80 -8.97 5.21
N ARG A 34 12.06 -8.00 4.69
CA ARG A 34 11.38 -8.07 3.39
C ARG A 34 11.30 -6.68 2.78
N GLU A 35 11.41 -6.66 1.45
CA GLU A 35 11.14 -5.46 0.67
C GLU A 35 10.24 -5.84 -0.50
N VAL A 36 9.33 -4.93 -0.88
CA VAL A 36 8.47 -5.11 -2.05
C VAL A 36 8.56 -3.83 -2.89
N SER A 37 8.77 -4.01 -4.19
CA SER A 37 8.69 -2.95 -5.17
C SER A 37 7.92 -3.53 -6.36
N GLN A 38 6.71 -3.03 -6.61
CA GLN A 38 5.84 -3.65 -7.59
C GLN A 38 5.03 -2.60 -8.34
N PHE A 39 5.01 -2.71 -9.67
CA PHE A 39 4.11 -1.94 -10.52
C PHE A 39 2.71 -2.53 -10.44
N ILE A 40 1.69 -1.69 -10.24
CA ILE A 40 0.32 -2.14 -10.02
C ILE A 40 -0.67 -1.64 -11.07
N GLY A 41 -0.15 -1.13 -12.20
CA GLY A 41 -1.00 -0.62 -13.27
C GLY A 41 -1.49 0.79 -12.98
N ARG A 42 -2.62 1.14 -13.57
CA ARG A 42 -3.20 2.47 -13.42
C ARG A 42 -4.15 2.52 -12.23
N LYS A 43 -3.82 3.33 -11.25
CA LYS A 43 -4.56 3.46 -10.00
C LYS A 43 -4.57 4.92 -9.53
N THR A 44 -5.50 5.24 -8.63
CA THR A 44 -5.43 6.50 -7.90
C THR A 44 -4.37 6.41 -6.80
N ASN A 45 -3.94 7.55 -6.27
CA ASN A 45 -3.02 7.58 -5.14
C ASN A 45 -3.55 6.79 -3.94
N ASN A 46 -4.82 6.98 -3.58
CA ASN A 46 -5.41 6.29 -2.43
C ASN A 46 -5.49 4.78 -2.65
N GLN A 47 -5.82 4.33 -3.87
CA GLN A 47 -5.78 2.90 -4.21
C GLN A 47 -4.36 2.34 -4.06
N ALA A 48 -3.37 3.06 -4.57
CA ALA A 48 -1.97 2.63 -4.51
C ALA A 48 -1.51 2.49 -3.05
N GLU A 49 -1.87 3.43 -2.19
CA GLU A 49 -1.51 3.39 -0.78
C GLU A 49 -2.14 2.20 -0.05
N TYR A 50 -3.42 1.92 -0.29
CA TYR A 50 -4.06 0.72 0.27
C TYR A 50 -3.44 -0.56 -0.27
N MET A 51 -3.13 -0.62 -1.56
CA MET A 51 -2.51 -1.80 -2.17
C MET A 51 -1.11 -2.04 -1.63
N ALA A 52 -0.35 -0.97 -1.35
CA ALA A 52 0.95 -1.10 -0.70
C ALA A 52 0.82 -1.72 0.69
N LEU A 53 -0.14 -1.27 1.48
CA LEU A 53 -0.41 -1.82 2.80
C LEU A 53 -0.80 -3.30 2.71
N ILE A 54 -1.71 -3.64 1.80
CA ILE A 54 -2.17 -5.03 1.61
C ILE A 54 -1.00 -5.95 1.22
N GLN A 55 -0.21 -5.56 0.23
CA GLN A 55 0.94 -6.35 -0.20
C GLN A 55 1.98 -6.47 0.92
N GLY A 56 2.17 -5.40 1.68
CA GLY A 56 3.04 -5.43 2.84
C GLY A 56 2.56 -6.40 3.91
N LEU A 57 1.27 -6.40 4.20
CA LEU A 57 0.68 -7.31 5.19
C LEU A 57 0.75 -8.77 4.72
N GLU A 58 0.56 -9.02 3.43
CA GLU A 58 0.72 -10.36 2.87
C GLU A 58 2.18 -10.84 2.95
N ALA A 59 3.14 -9.98 2.65
CA ALA A 59 4.56 -10.28 2.81
C ALA A 59 4.92 -10.52 4.28
N ALA A 60 4.37 -9.71 5.18
CA ALA A 60 4.60 -9.84 6.62
C ALA A 60 4.06 -11.17 7.17
N ALA A 61 3.01 -11.71 6.58
CA ALA A 61 2.43 -12.98 6.99
C ALA A 61 3.41 -14.16 6.80
N GLU A 62 4.42 -14.01 5.96
CA GLU A 62 5.48 -15.02 5.78
C GLU A 62 6.42 -15.08 6.98
N VAL A 63 6.41 -14.06 7.82
CA VAL A 63 7.22 -13.98 9.02
C VAL A 63 6.29 -14.12 10.23
N GLN A 64 6.53 -15.12 11.05
CA GLN A 64 5.70 -15.31 12.26
C GLN A 64 5.97 -14.18 13.26
N ALA A 65 4.92 -13.45 13.61
CA ALA A 65 4.99 -12.39 14.59
C ALA A 65 3.65 -12.22 15.29
N ASP A 66 3.69 -11.75 16.54
CA ASP A 66 2.49 -11.50 17.35
C ASP A 66 1.99 -10.08 17.19
N ALA A 67 2.87 -9.16 16.89
CA ALA A 67 2.58 -7.74 16.85
C ALA A 67 3.11 -7.12 15.57
N ILE A 68 2.38 -6.13 15.05
CA ILE A 68 2.80 -5.35 13.91
C ILE A 68 2.54 -3.86 14.18
N LEU A 69 3.53 -3.05 13.84
CA LEU A 69 3.40 -1.60 13.82
C LEU A 69 3.44 -1.16 12.36
N VAL A 70 2.35 -0.59 11.89
CA VAL A 70 2.24 -0.09 10.52
C VAL A 70 2.52 1.42 10.52
N ARG A 71 3.45 1.85 9.70
CA ARG A 71 3.82 3.26 9.53
C ARG A 71 3.51 3.72 8.11
N LEU A 72 2.67 4.74 8.00
CA LEU A 72 2.20 5.27 6.73
C LEU A 72 2.34 6.78 6.72
N ASP A 73 2.60 7.37 5.57
CA ASP A 73 2.67 8.83 5.45
C ASP A 73 1.36 9.48 4.97
N SER A 74 0.31 8.69 4.76
CA SER A 74 -1.03 9.18 4.47
C SER A 74 -1.86 9.31 5.74
N GLU A 75 -2.13 10.53 6.18
CA GLU A 75 -3.00 10.78 7.32
C GLU A 75 -4.40 10.23 7.08
N LEU A 76 -4.93 10.40 5.87
CA LEU A 76 -6.25 9.90 5.51
C LEU A 76 -6.35 8.39 5.74
N LEU A 77 -5.37 7.64 5.25
CA LEU A 77 -5.35 6.18 5.38
C LEU A 77 -5.28 5.76 6.84
N VAL A 78 -4.41 6.41 7.61
CA VAL A 78 -4.27 6.12 9.04
C VAL A 78 -5.59 6.32 9.77
N HIS A 79 -6.27 7.44 9.54
CA HIS A 79 -7.55 7.74 10.18
C HIS A 79 -8.66 6.77 9.72
N GLN A 80 -8.66 6.38 8.45
CA GLN A 80 -9.62 5.40 7.95
C GLN A 80 -9.40 4.02 8.58
N LEU A 81 -8.16 3.59 8.73
CA LEU A 81 -7.83 2.30 9.34
C LEU A 81 -8.16 2.26 10.83
N LYS A 82 -8.03 3.38 11.51
CA LYS A 82 -8.41 3.51 12.93
C LYS A 82 -9.92 3.64 13.14
N GLY A 83 -10.70 3.77 12.07
CA GLY A 83 -12.14 3.94 12.14
C GLY A 83 -12.60 5.36 12.47
N GLU A 84 -11.67 6.33 12.47
CA GLU A 84 -11.98 7.72 12.75
C GLU A 84 -12.63 8.42 11.55
N TYR A 85 -12.27 8.01 10.33
CA TYR A 85 -12.86 8.50 9.10
C TYR A 85 -13.50 7.36 8.33
N LYS A 86 -14.69 7.60 7.79
CA LYS A 86 -15.37 6.61 6.94
C LYS A 86 -14.74 6.58 5.54
N VAL A 87 -14.70 5.37 4.97
CA VAL A 87 -14.36 5.18 3.57
C VAL A 87 -15.67 5.22 2.77
N LYS A 88 -15.85 6.26 1.96
CA LYS A 88 -17.06 6.43 1.14
C LYS A 88 -16.89 5.88 -0.27
N SER A 89 -15.65 5.84 -0.76
CA SER A 89 -15.38 5.39 -2.12
C SER A 89 -15.64 3.90 -2.29
N PRO A 90 -16.42 3.48 -3.29
CA PRO A 90 -16.62 2.07 -3.59
C PRO A 90 -15.36 1.37 -4.07
N LEU A 91 -14.36 2.12 -4.55
CA LEU A 91 -13.06 1.57 -4.95
C LEU A 91 -12.19 1.24 -3.73
N LEU A 92 -12.32 2.01 -2.65
CA LEU A 92 -11.49 1.85 -1.45
C LEU A 92 -12.08 0.92 -0.40
N LYS A 93 -13.40 0.77 -0.35
CA LYS A 93 -14.05 -0.10 0.65
C LYS A 93 -13.53 -1.54 0.65
N PRO A 94 -13.45 -2.22 -0.51
CA PRO A 94 -12.90 -3.59 -0.52
C PRO A 94 -11.44 -3.64 -0.08
N LEU A 95 -10.66 -2.62 -0.42
CA LEU A 95 -9.24 -2.55 -0.04
C LEU A 95 -9.09 -2.35 1.46
N LYS A 96 -9.87 -1.46 2.06
CA LYS A 96 -9.89 -1.29 3.50
C LYS A 96 -10.28 -2.58 4.21
N ASN A 97 -11.34 -3.25 3.73
CA ASN A 97 -11.81 -4.49 4.32
C ASN A 97 -10.73 -5.58 4.26
N ARG A 98 -10.02 -5.70 3.14
CA ARG A 98 -8.93 -6.66 3.00
C ARG A 98 -7.80 -6.36 3.98
N ALA A 99 -7.41 -5.09 4.11
CA ALA A 99 -6.37 -4.67 5.06
C ALA A 99 -6.78 -5.02 6.49
N GLN A 100 -8.03 -4.77 6.87
CA GLN A 100 -8.55 -5.08 8.21
C GLN A 100 -8.51 -6.58 8.51
N VAL A 101 -8.86 -7.43 7.54
CA VAL A 101 -8.78 -8.88 7.69
C VAL A 101 -7.34 -9.34 7.95
N LEU A 102 -6.39 -8.77 7.21
CA LEU A 102 -4.98 -9.11 7.38
C LEU A 102 -4.43 -8.63 8.73
N LEU A 103 -4.81 -7.43 9.15
CA LEU A 103 -4.39 -6.88 10.44
C LEU A 103 -4.95 -7.69 11.62
N ALA A 104 -6.14 -8.25 11.48
CA ALA A 104 -6.79 -9.04 12.53
C ALA A 104 -6.02 -10.32 12.90
N ARG A 105 -5.05 -10.72 12.11
CA ARG A 105 -4.19 -11.89 12.40
C ARG A 105 -3.22 -11.64 13.54
N TYR A 106 -2.95 -10.38 13.86
CA TYR A 106 -1.98 -10.01 14.89
C TYR A 106 -2.66 -9.77 16.23
N LYS A 107 -2.02 -10.17 17.32
CA LYS A 107 -2.53 -9.95 18.69
C LYS A 107 -2.46 -8.47 19.06
N VAL A 108 -1.42 -7.77 18.56
CA VAL A 108 -1.24 -6.35 18.81
C VAL A 108 -1.00 -5.64 17.49
N VAL A 109 -1.80 -4.62 17.22
CA VAL A 109 -1.68 -3.83 16.00
C VAL A 109 -1.53 -2.36 16.38
N GLY A 110 -0.45 -1.72 15.90
CA GLY A 110 -0.29 -0.29 15.97
C GLY A 110 -0.35 0.28 14.55
N ILE A 111 -1.00 1.42 14.40
CA ILE A 111 -1.06 2.15 13.14
C ILE A 111 -0.70 3.58 13.46
N GLU A 112 0.37 4.10 12.85
CA GLU A 112 0.79 5.47 13.10
C GLU A 112 1.15 6.20 11.80
N HIS A 113 0.87 7.49 11.81
CA HIS A 113 1.30 8.38 10.76
C HIS A 113 2.76 8.78 10.99
N VAL A 114 3.55 8.75 9.93
CA VAL A 114 4.92 9.30 9.92
C VAL A 114 5.03 10.36 8.84
N GLU A 115 5.89 11.32 9.05
CA GLU A 115 6.17 12.30 8.01
C GLU A 115 6.87 11.61 6.83
N ARG A 116 6.66 12.15 5.64
CA ARG A 116 7.17 11.57 4.38
C ARG A 116 8.67 11.31 4.43
N GLN A 117 9.43 12.20 5.08
CA GLN A 117 10.88 12.04 5.22
C GLN A 117 11.29 10.78 5.97
N TYR A 118 10.40 10.23 6.80
CA TYR A 118 10.63 8.99 7.54
C TYR A 118 10.07 7.75 6.86
N ASN A 119 9.53 7.92 5.64
CA ASN A 119 9.01 6.83 4.81
C ASN A 119 9.73 6.74 3.45
N ARG A 120 10.95 7.26 3.39
CA ARG A 120 11.70 7.39 2.12
C ARG A 120 12.02 6.07 1.44
N ALA A 121 12.34 5.04 2.21
CA ALA A 121 12.70 3.74 1.63
C ALA A 121 11.51 3.14 0.88
N ALA A 122 10.32 3.17 1.48
CA ALA A 122 9.10 2.69 0.83
C ALA A 122 8.73 3.56 -0.38
N ASP A 123 8.84 4.89 -0.25
CA ASP A 123 8.60 5.82 -1.36
C ASP A 123 9.52 5.54 -2.54
N ARG A 124 10.80 5.31 -2.27
CA ARG A 124 11.80 5.01 -3.28
C ARG A 124 11.49 3.73 -4.03
N LEU A 125 11.06 2.69 -3.31
CA LEU A 125 10.66 1.42 -3.90
C LEU A 125 9.40 1.56 -4.77
N ALA A 126 8.43 2.36 -4.33
CA ALA A 126 7.22 2.63 -5.10
C ALA A 126 7.55 3.33 -6.43
N ASN A 127 8.37 4.36 -6.38
CA ASN A 127 8.77 5.11 -7.57
C ASN A 127 9.64 4.29 -8.51
N ARG A 128 10.55 3.48 -7.96
CA ARG A 128 11.37 2.56 -8.74
C ARG A 128 10.51 1.60 -9.54
N ALA A 129 9.42 1.10 -8.96
CA ALA A 129 8.51 0.19 -9.64
C ALA A 129 7.90 0.83 -10.89
N ILE A 130 7.57 2.12 -10.82
CA ILE A 130 7.04 2.85 -11.97
C ILE A 130 8.14 3.11 -13.00
N ASP A 131 9.32 3.54 -12.54
CA ASP A 131 10.46 3.85 -13.41
C ASP A 131 10.91 2.63 -14.22
N THR A 132 10.79 1.44 -13.65
CA THR A 132 11.25 0.19 -14.29
C THR A 132 10.12 -0.56 -14.99
N ALA A 133 8.89 -0.04 -15.00
CA ALA A 133 7.77 -0.65 -15.69
C ALA A 133 8.04 -0.71 -17.19
N SER A 134 7.72 -1.85 -17.81
CA SER A 134 7.91 -2.03 -19.25
C SER A 134 6.88 -1.22 -20.04
N ALA A 135 7.18 -0.97 -21.32
CA ALA A 135 6.24 -0.32 -22.23
C ALA A 135 4.92 -1.11 -22.33
N ASP A 136 5.00 -2.44 -22.30
CA ASP A 136 3.82 -3.30 -22.35
C ASP A 136 2.97 -3.16 -21.09
N GLU A 137 3.59 -3.13 -19.90
CA GLU A 137 2.88 -2.92 -18.64
C GLU A 137 2.18 -1.56 -18.61
N LEU A 138 2.86 -0.50 -19.08
CA LEU A 138 2.27 0.83 -19.16
C LEU A 138 1.11 0.88 -20.15
N ALA A 139 1.22 0.21 -21.29
CA ALA A 139 0.16 0.14 -22.29
C ALA A 139 -1.07 -0.61 -21.77
N GLU A 140 -0.87 -1.73 -21.06
CA GLU A 140 -1.96 -2.49 -20.44
C GLU A 140 -2.70 -1.65 -19.40
N SER A 141 -1.98 -0.89 -18.58
CA SER A 141 -2.60 -0.04 -17.56
C SER A 141 -3.49 1.04 -18.20
N THR A 142 -3.12 1.56 -19.37
CA THR A 142 -3.93 2.52 -20.12
C THR A 142 -5.20 1.86 -20.67
N ARG A 143 -5.10 0.65 -21.21
CA ARG A 143 -6.25 -0.09 -21.72
C ARG A 143 -7.26 -0.42 -20.62
N ASP A 144 -6.79 -0.88 -19.46
CA ASP A 144 -7.64 -1.16 -18.31
C ASP A 144 -8.43 0.07 -17.89
N ASN A 145 -7.79 1.23 -17.89
CA ASN A 145 -8.46 2.49 -17.56
C ASN A 145 -9.57 2.81 -18.57
N GLN A 146 -9.32 2.63 -19.84
CA GLN A 146 -10.32 2.88 -20.89
C GLN A 146 -11.53 1.95 -20.74
N GLN A 147 -11.31 0.68 -20.41
CA GLN A 147 -12.39 -0.25 -20.13
C GLN A 147 -13.21 0.16 -18.92
N GLN A 148 -12.60 0.59 -17.85
CA GLN A 148 -13.31 1.07 -16.68
C GLN A 148 -14.13 2.32 -16.98
N LEU A 149 -13.60 3.25 -17.75
CA LEU A 149 -14.34 4.45 -18.17
C LEU A 149 -15.56 4.10 -19.03
N SER A 150 -15.43 3.13 -19.94
CA SER A 150 -16.55 2.72 -20.79
C SER A 150 -17.66 2.05 -19.99
N LEU A 151 -17.34 1.34 -18.91
CA LEU A 151 -18.33 0.74 -18.01
C LEU A 151 -19.11 1.80 -17.23
N TRP A 152 -18.48 2.92 -16.94
CA TRP A 152 -19.11 4.04 -16.22
C TRP A 152 -20.03 4.86 -17.12
N ASP A 153 -19.81 4.86 -18.43
CA ASP A 153 -20.60 5.60 -19.41
C ASP A 153 -21.88 4.86 -19.81
N GLN A 154 -22.07 3.65 -19.35
CA GLN A 154 -23.29 2.88 -19.56
C GLN A 154 -24.26 3.06 -18.39
#